data_86c170298bda587f18dc60c7baa069b7
#
_entry.id   86c170298bda587f18dc60c7baa069b7
#
_cell.length_a   1.000
_cell.length_b   1.000
_cell.length_c   1.000
_cell.angle_alpha   90.00
_cell.angle_beta   90.00
_cell.angle_gamma   90.00
#
_symmetry.space_group_name_H-M   'P 1'
#
loop_
_entity.id
_entity.type
_entity.pdbx_description
1 polymer ?
#
loop_
_entity_poly.entity_id
_entity_poly.type
_entity_poly.pdbx_seq_one_letter_code
_entity_poly.pdbx_strand_id
1 'polypeptide(L)'
;MVLNGLDHLADAAPWLKGRRLGLITSTSGVTRMLTSGIDAIHAQFPLTALFGPEHGVRGDHDAGATVETYTDPTTRLPVYSLYRKDSQHMTSEMLDLVDTVIYDIQDIGARFYTYISTLLYVMRDCAAAGKELVVLDRINPLGDKVEGGLLQPGFESFVGAYPLTTRYGLTPGEFARLANEEQHIGCQLHVLPVLGWKREMLFPETGLYWMMPSPAIPNFETALLYPGTCLTEATNISEGRGTSAPFELIGAPFINGAALADRMNAKKLPGVIFTAAYFTPSASKHAGRRCEGVHIHLTDTKAYDTIRTGTALLYAIREIYPNDFALRQPEDEKALLPINRLTGSDVLAHDWPDFDALMERWENEAKAFDERAAFARMYE
;
A
#
# COMPACT_ATOMS: atom_id res chain seq x y z
N MET A 1 -20.05 -13.65 7.16
CA MET A 1 -18.85 -13.51 8.03
C MET A 1 -17.65 -13.60 7.10
N VAL A 2 -16.75 -12.61 7.15
CA VAL A 2 -15.54 -12.60 6.34
C VAL A 2 -14.40 -13.30 7.09
N LEU A 3 -13.67 -14.18 6.40
CA LEU A 3 -12.49 -14.89 6.90
C LEU A 3 -11.36 -14.73 5.91
N ASN A 4 -10.21 -14.20 6.33
CA ASN A 4 -8.99 -14.19 5.51
C ASN A 4 -8.41 -15.61 5.38
N GLY A 5 -7.51 -15.85 4.44
CA GLY A 5 -6.89 -17.16 4.25
C GLY A 5 -6.29 -17.75 5.55
N LEU A 6 -5.68 -16.89 6.39
CA LEU A 6 -5.13 -17.32 7.68
C LEU A 6 -6.18 -17.91 8.62
N ASP A 7 -7.45 -17.48 8.54
CA ASP A 7 -8.51 -17.91 9.46
C ASP A 7 -8.97 -19.37 9.24
N HIS A 8 -8.68 -19.92 8.06
CA HIS A 8 -8.97 -21.31 7.72
C HIS A 8 -7.72 -22.04 7.21
N LEU A 9 -6.60 -21.77 7.83
CA LEU A 9 -5.25 -22.25 7.47
C LEU A 9 -5.16 -23.78 7.26
N ALA A 10 -6.00 -24.55 7.93
CA ALA A 10 -6.04 -26.01 7.77
C ALA A 10 -6.27 -26.46 6.30
N ASP A 11 -6.96 -25.64 5.51
CA ASP A 11 -7.22 -25.92 4.09
C ASP A 11 -5.96 -25.81 3.23
N ALA A 12 -4.92 -25.13 3.72
CA ALA A 12 -3.60 -25.05 3.07
C ALA A 12 -2.71 -26.28 3.36
N ALA A 13 -3.15 -27.24 4.19
CA ALA A 13 -2.35 -28.41 4.56
C ALA A 13 -1.75 -29.18 3.38
N PRO A 14 -2.41 -29.33 2.20
CA PRO A 14 -1.81 -29.99 1.04
C PRO A 14 -0.51 -29.34 0.54
N TRP A 15 -0.34 -28.04 0.74
CA TRP A 15 0.81 -27.26 0.29
C TRP A 15 1.87 -27.08 1.38
N LEU A 16 1.49 -27.24 2.67
CA LEU A 16 2.34 -26.88 3.82
C LEU A 16 2.89 -28.09 4.57
N LYS A 17 2.13 -29.21 4.62
CA LYS A 17 2.50 -30.36 5.45
C LYS A 17 3.78 -31.04 4.96
N GLY A 18 4.76 -31.21 5.87
CA GLY A 18 6.01 -31.89 5.61
C GLY A 18 7.03 -31.07 4.82
N ARG A 19 6.78 -29.77 4.65
CA ARG A 19 7.69 -28.81 4.01
C ARG A 19 8.46 -28.01 5.04
N ARG A 20 9.63 -27.50 4.68
CA ARG A 20 10.33 -26.42 5.41
C ARG A 20 9.66 -25.11 5.02
N LEU A 21 9.07 -24.40 5.97
CA LEU A 21 8.22 -23.26 5.71
C LEU A 21 8.88 -21.96 6.14
N GLY A 22 8.88 -20.98 5.24
CA GLY A 22 9.21 -19.60 5.55
C GLY A 22 7.98 -18.72 5.52
N LEU A 23 7.85 -17.78 6.45
CA LEU A 23 6.70 -16.87 6.52
C LEU A 23 7.13 -15.43 6.27
N ILE A 24 6.52 -14.79 5.29
CA ILE A 24 6.57 -13.34 5.06
C ILE A 24 5.32 -12.74 5.69
N THR A 25 5.48 -11.89 6.69
CA THR A 25 4.36 -11.29 7.42
C THR A 25 4.75 -9.95 8.05
N SER A 26 3.76 -9.23 8.54
CA SER A 26 3.87 -8.00 9.32
C SER A 26 2.94 -8.04 10.53
N THR A 27 2.88 -6.97 11.32
CA THR A 27 1.92 -6.84 12.44
C THR A 27 0.46 -7.01 12.02
N SER A 28 0.14 -6.74 10.77
CA SER A 28 -1.22 -6.90 10.24
C SER A 28 -1.58 -8.34 9.90
N GLY A 29 -0.61 -9.26 9.92
CA GLY A 29 -0.78 -10.71 9.76
C GLY A 29 -1.39 -11.34 11.01
N VAL A 30 -2.68 -11.11 11.24
CA VAL A 30 -3.43 -11.69 12.38
C VAL A 30 -4.66 -12.44 11.88
N THR A 31 -5.09 -13.42 12.71
CA THR A 31 -6.39 -14.07 12.53
C THR A 31 -7.53 -13.09 12.86
N ARG A 32 -8.77 -13.46 12.49
CA ARG A 32 -9.98 -12.72 12.91
C ARG A 32 -10.07 -12.52 14.42
N MET A 33 -9.48 -13.43 15.22
CA MET A 33 -9.46 -13.37 16.68
C MET A 33 -8.22 -12.65 17.22
N LEU A 34 -7.49 -11.91 16.36
CA LEU A 34 -6.28 -11.14 16.69
C LEU A 34 -5.10 -11.99 17.19
N THR A 35 -5.09 -13.29 16.90
CA THR A 35 -3.92 -14.13 17.13
C THR A 35 -2.89 -13.83 16.05
N SER A 36 -1.62 -13.65 16.44
CA SER A 36 -0.51 -13.46 15.50
C SER A 36 -0.45 -14.59 14.48
N GLY A 37 -0.32 -14.24 13.20
CA GLY A 37 -0.15 -15.21 12.12
C GLY A 37 1.09 -16.07 12.31
N ILE A 38 2.18 -15.50 12.86
CA ILE A 38 3.39 -16.24 13.19
C ILE A 38 3.05 -17.39 14.13
N ASP A 39 2.34 -17.08 15.24
CA ASP A 39 2.02 -18.06 16.28
C ASP A 39 0.98 -19.08 15.78
N ALA A 40 -0.04 -18.62 15.06
CA ALA A 40 -1.10 -19.46 14.50
C ALA A 40 -0.58 -20.48 13.47
N ILE A 41 0.33 -20.04 12.59
CA ILE A 41 0.93 -20.90 11.58
C ILE A 41 1.93 -21.86 12.23
N HIS A 42 2.83 -21.34 13.08
CA HIS A 42 3.86 -22.15 13.73
C HIS A 42 3.31 -23.28 14.61
N ALA A 43 2.15 -23.05 15.23
CA ALA A 43 1.48 -24.07 16.05
C ALA A 43 0.92 -25.23 15.22
N GLN A 44 0.54 -25.02 13.95
CA GLN A 44 -0.05 -26.03 13.08
C GLN A 44 0.98 -26.60 12.09
N PHE A 45 1.84 -25.76 11.57
CA PHE A 45 2.86 -26.06 10.56
C PHE A 45 4.17 -25.42 11.00
N PRO A 46 5.13 -26.18 11.59
CA PRO A 46 6.37 -25.62 12.10
C PRO A 46 7.14 -24.82 11.07
N LEU A 47 7.34 -23.54 11.34
CA LEU A 47 8.12 -22.62 10.51
C LEU A 47 9.61 -22.85 10.73
N THR A 48 10.44 -22.56 9.70
CA THR A 48 11.91 -22.60 9.76
C THR A 48 12.54 -21.23 9.77
N ALA A 49 11.87 -20.23 9.17
CA ALA A 49 12.35 -18.85 9.10
C ALA A 49 11.19 -17.85 8.98
N LEU A 50 11.45 -16.61 9.38
CA LEU A 50 10.57 -15.46 9.19
C LEU A 50 11.27 -14.45 8.27
N PHE A 51 10.49 -13.78 7.42
CA PHE A 51 10.97 -12.75 6.51
C PHE A 51 10.18 -11.46 6.71
N GLY A 52 10.87 -10.40 7.12
CA GLY A 52 10.26 -9.09 7.40
C GLY A 52 10.26 -8.20 6.16
N PRO A 53 9.10 -7.71 5.72
CA PRO A 53 9.01 -6.62 4.74
C PRO A 53 9.44 -5.31 5.41
N GLU A 54 9.17 -4.17 4.74
CA GLU A 54 9.25 -2.86 5.39
C GLU A 54 8.46 -2.87 6.73
N HIS A 55 8.99 -2.26 7.77
CA HIS A 55 8.49 -2.28 9.17
C HIS A 55 8.74 -3.57 9.97
N GLY A 56 9.31 -4.63 9.38
CA GLY A 56 9.61 -5.88 10.09
C GLY A 56 8.38 -6.77 10.36
N VAL A 57 8.64 -7.96 10.93
CA VAL A 57 7.57 -8.96 11.16
C VAL A 57 6.67 -8.63 12.36
N ARG A 58 7.15 -7.83 13.31
CA ARG A 58 6.39 -7.42 14.52
C ARG A 58 6.13 -5.90 14.58
N GLY A 59 6.50 -5.14 13.52
CA GLY A 59 6.20 -3.71 13.37
C GLY A 59 6.97 -2.78 14.28
N ASP A 60 8.13 -3.20 14.72
CA ASP A 60 9.01 -2.50 15.64
C ASP A 60 10.03 -1.58 14.96
N HIS A 61 9.89 -1.37 13.63
CA HIS A 61 10.80 -0.55 12.84
C HIS A 61 10.05 0.59 12.11
N ASP A 62 10.68 1.77 12.11
CA ASP A 62 10.17 2.95 11.38
C ASP A 62 10.21 2.76 9.86
N ALA A 63 9.41 3.55 9.14
CA ALA A 63 9.40 3.57 7.68
C ALA A 63 10.80 3.89 7.13
N GLY A 64 11.25 3.09 6.16
CA GLY A 64 12.58 3.26 5.55
C GLY A 64 13.76 2.77 6.39
N ALA A 65 13.53 2.27 7.62
CA ALA A 65 14.61 1.72 8.45
C ALA A 65 15.10 0.37 7.92
N THR A 66 16.42 0.20 7.80
CA THR A 66 17.03 -1.11 7.51
C THR A 66 16.94 -2.01 8.73
N VAL A 67 16.44 -3.21 8.54
CA VAL A 67 16.31 -4.22 9.59
C VAL A 67 17.46 -5.24 9.45
N GLU A 68 18.24 -5.43 10.50
CA GLU A 68 19.25 -6.50 10.53
C GLU A 68 18.59 -7.86 10.81
N THR A 69 19.30 -8.95 10.51
CA THR A 69 18.89 -10.31 10.86
C THR A 69 18.90 -10.47 12.39
N TYR A 70 17.81 -10.98 12.96
CA TYR A 70 17.70 -11.24 14.41
C TYR A 70 16.93 -12.55 14.67
N THR A 71 16.77 -12.91 15.93
CA THR A 71 15.97 -14.06 16.36
C THR A 71 14.68 -13.58 16.98
N ASP A 72 13.53 -14.06 16.49
CA ASP A 72 12.22 -13.74 17.08
C ASP A 72 12.18 -14.21 18.54
N PRO A 73 11.86 -13.33 19.50
CA PRO A 73 11.97 -13.67 20.93
C PRO A 73 10.94 -14.74 21.36
N THR A 74 9.81 -14.84 20.66
CA THR A 74 8.73 -15.76 20.99
C THR A 74 8.95 -17.16 20.41
N THR A 75 9.16 -17.24 19.10
CA THR A 75 9.29 -18.53 18.39
C THR A 75 10.72 -19.06 18.32
N ARG A 76 11.71 -18.21 18.60
CA ARG A 76 13.15 -18.48 18.44
C ARG A 76 13.59 -18.73 16.99
N LEU A 77 12.73 -18.39 16.03
CA LEU A 77 13.05 -18.48 14.60
C LEU A 77 13.98 -17.35 14.16
N PRO A 78 14.85 -17.59 13.18
CA PRO A 78 15.62 -16.52 12.53
C PRO A 78 14.69 -15.62 11.73
N VAL A 79 14.90 -14.30 11.81
CA VAL A 79 14.18 -13.28 11.07
C VAL A 79 15.15 -12.59 10.12
N TYR A 80 14.85 -12.61 8.84
CA TYR A 80 15.61 -11.97 7.77
C TYR A 80 14.83 -10.79 7.20
N SER A 81 15.51 -9.67 6.94
CA SER A 81 14.87 -8.53 6.29
C SER A 81 14.81 -8.68 4.78
N LEU A 82 13.63 -8.43 4.21
CA LEU A 82 13.41 -8.21 2.79
C LEU A 82 13.51 -6.72 2.43
N TYR A 83 13.73 -5.84 3.40
CA TYR A 83 13.90 -4.41 3.20
C TYR A 83 15.32 -4.00 3.60
N ARG A 84 16.27 -4.30 2.72
CA ARG A 84 17.69 -3.98 2.89
C ARG A 84 18.06 -2.78 2.04
N LYS A 85 19.15 -2.12 2.41
CA LYS A 85 19.64 -0.93 1.70
C LYS A 85 19.98 -1.20 0.23
N ASP A 86 20.45 -2.39 -0.06
CA ASP A 86 20.98 -2.82 -1.37
C ASP A 86 20.02 -3.71 -2.17
N SER A 87 19.02 -4.29 -1.54
CA SER A 87 18.09 -5.22 -2.22
C SER A 87 16.82 -5.47 -1.42
N GLN A 88 15.71 -5.65 -2.13
CA GLN A 88 14.41 -6.11 -1.62
C GLN A 88 14.09 -7.55 -2.03
N HIS A 89 15.06 -8.27 -2.60
CA HIS A 89 14.93 -9.66 -3.02
C HIS A 89 15.32 -10.64 -1.93
N MET A 90 14.79 -11.86 -1.97
CA MET A 90 15.31 -12.98 -1.17
C MET A 90 16.69 -13.37 -1.67
N THR A 91 17.60 -13.68 -0.74
CA THR A 91 18.91 -14.23 -1.10
C THR A 91 18.82 -15.74 -1.29
N SER A 92 19.83 -16.33 -1.95
CA SER A 92 19.95 -17.80 -2.05
C SER A 92 19.97 -18.46 -0.67
N GLU A 93 20.67 -17.86 0.30
CA GLU A 93 20.74 -18.35 1.68
C GLU A 93 19.35 -18.39 2.36
N MET A 94 18.51 -17.38 2.13
CA MET A 94 17.13 -17.38 2.63
C MET A 94 16.28 -18.48 1.97
N LEU A 95 16.43 -18.64 0.65
CA LEU A 95 15.68 -19.63 -0.13
C LEU A 95 16.13 -21.08 0.18
N ASP A 96 17.38 -21.29 0.57
CA ASP A 96 17.89 -22.60 0.97
C ASP A 96 17.31 -23.10 2.31
N LEU A 97 16.79 -22.20 3.13
CA LEU A 97 16.13 -22.54 4.41
C LEU A 97 14.74 -23.15 4.23
N VAL A 98 14.11 -22.97 3.07
CA VAL A 98 12.68 -23.23 2.86
C VAL A 98 12.42 -24.05 1.61
N ASP A 99 11.33 -24.78 1.59
CA ASP A 99 10.77 -25.44 0.42
C ASP A 99 9.57 -24.66 -0.12
N THR A 100 8.79 -24.07 0.80
CA THR A 100 7.60 -23.27 0.52
C THR A 100 7.68 -21.96 1.29
N VAL A 101 7.39 -20.85 0.63
CA VAL A 101 7.23 -19.52 1.22
C VAL A 101 5.74 -19.25 1.40
N ILE A 102 5.35 -18.79 2.58
CA ILE A 102 4.00 -18.32 2.89
C ILE A 102 4.02 -16.80 2.90
N TYR A 103 3.07 -16.16 2.22
CA TYR A 103 2.84 -14.73 2.26
C TYR A 103 1.53 -14.41 2.96
N ASP A 104 1.58 -13.64 4.06
CA ASP A 104 0.43 -13.25 4.87
C ASP A 104 0.58 -11.80 5.35
N ILE A 105 0.24 -10.84 4.49
CA ILE A 105 0.31 -9.40 4.78
C ILE A 105 -0.98 -8.72 4.32
N GLN A 106 -1.54 -7.85 5.18
CA GLN A 106 -2.64 -6.97 4.78
C GLN A 106 -2.10 -5.79 3.97
N ASP A 107 -2.38 -5.77 2.68
CA ASP A 107 -2.16 -4.62 1.80
C ASP A 107 -3.31 -3.61 1.95
N ILE A 108 -3.12 -2.37 1.46
CA ILE A 108 -4.16 -1.33 1.50
C ILE A 108 -4.74 -0.97 0.12
N GLY A 109 -4.35 -1.65 -0.95
CA GLY A 109 -4.90 -1.43 -2.29
C GLY A 109 -4.37 -0.20 -3.02
N ALA A 110 -3.23 0.36 -2.62
CA ALA A 110 -2.55 1.47 -3.27
C ALA A 110 -1.20 1.02 -3.87
N ARG A 111 -0.95 1.32 -5.16
CA ARG A 111 0.24 0.86 -5.91
C ARG A 111 1.55 1.15 -5.20
N PHE A 112 1.69 2.32 -4.59
CA PHE A 112 2.93 2.74 -3.94
C PHE A 112 3.04 2.28 -2.48
N TYR A 113 2.08 1.48 -1.98
CA TYR A 113 2.21 0.77 -0.72
C TYR A 113 3.00 -0.52 -0.96
N THR A 114 4.22 -0.60 -0.43
CA THR A 114 5.30 -1.46 -0.92
C THR A 114 5.09 -2.97 -0.75
N TYR A 115 4.11 -3.40 0.01
CA TYR A 115 3.86 -4.83 0.25
C TYR A 115 3.54 -5.59 -1.03
N ILE A 116 2.82 -4.95 -1.97
CA ILE A 116 2.52 -5.56 -3.25
C ILE A 116 3.78 -5.73 -4.12
N SER A 117 4.73 -4.81 -4.02
CA SER A 117 6.04 -4.93 -4.68
C SER A 117 6.89 -6.03 -4.06
N THR A 118 6.86 -6.17 -2.72
CA THR A 118 7.49 -7.28 -2.00
C THR A 118 6.96 -8.62 -2.49
N LEU A 119 5.63 -8.76 -2.63
CA LEU A 119 5.01 -9.98 -3.15
C LEU A 119 5.52 -10.32 -4.55
N LEU A 120 5.58 -9.34 -5.46
CA LEU A 120 6.08 -9.53 -6.81
C LEU A 120 7.53 -10.03 -6.83
N TYR A 121 8.40 -9.42 -6.04
CA TYR A 121 9.82 -9.82 -5.99
C TYR A 121 9.97 -11.22 -5.42
N VAL A 122 9.25 -11.56 -4.36
CA VAL A 122 9.24 -12.91 -3.79
C VAL A 122 8.73 -13.96 -4.79
N MET A 123 7.71 -13.64 -5.58
CA MET A 123 7.23 -14.53 -6.65
C MET A 123 8.34 -14.85 -7.65
N ARG A 124 9.08 -13.83 -8.10
CA ARG A 124 10.21 -13.98 -9.02
C ARG A 124 11.36 -14.80 -8.42
N ASP A 125 11.69 -14.52 -7.15
CA ASP A 125 12.75 -15.21 -6.43
C ASP A 125 12.39 -16.69 -6.20
N CYS A 126 11.16 -16.99 -5.80
CA CYS A 126 10.65 -18.35 -5.66
C CYS A 126 10.68 -19.10 -6.99
N ALA A 127 10.20 -18.48 -8.07
CA ALA A 127 10.23 -19.08 -9.39
C ALA A 127 11.67 -19.43 -9.84
N ALA A 128 12.60 -18.50 -9.69
CA ALA A 128 14.00 -18.69 -10.05
C ALA A 128 14.68 -19.80 -9.26
N ALA A 129 14.27 -20.01 -7.99
CA ALA A 129 14.82 -21.04 -7.10
C ALA A 129 14.01 -22.34 -7.09
N GLY A 130 12.94 -22.45 -7.87
CA GLY A 130 12.06 -23.63 -7.90
C GLY A 130 11.32 -23.87 -6.59
N LYS A 131 11.00 -22.78 -5.84
CA LYS A 131 10.25 -22.83 -4.57
C LYS A 131 8.77 -22.58 -4.80
N GLU A 132 7.93 -23.17 -3.93
CA GLU A 132 6.50 -22.91 -3.93
C GLU A 132 6.17 -21.62 -3.14
N LEU A 133 5.16 -20.90 -3.58
CA LEU A 133 4.61 -19.74 -2.87
C LEU A 133 3.13 -19.99 -2.54
N VAL A 134 2.77 -19.85 -1.27
CA VAL A 134 1.40 -19.90 -0.77
C VAL A 134 1.01 -18.50 -0.29
N VAL A 135 0.05 -17.87 -0.95
CA VAL A 135 -0.55 -16.60 -0.50
C VAL A 135 -1.78 -16.93 0.35
N LEU A 136 -1.73 -16.59 1.64
CA LEU A 136 -2.91 -16.57 2.51
C LEU A 136 -3.63 -15.25 2.23
N ASP A 137 -4.62 -15.30 1.32
CA ASP A 137 -5.19 -14.07 0.77
C ASP A 137 -5.95 -13.27 1.83
N ARG A 138 -5.93 -11.94 1.65
CA ARG A 138 -6.60 -10.96 2.51
C ARG A 138 -7.42 -10.03 1.65
N ILE A 139 -8.49 -9.49 2.23
CA ILE A 139 -9.34 -8.53 1.54
C ILE A 139 -8.55 -7.33 1.04
N ASN A 140 -9.04 -6.69 -0.02
CA ASN A 140 -8.67 -5.31 -0.31
C ASN A 140 -9.55 -4.39 0.55
N PRO A 141 -8.99 -3.61 1.50
CA PRO A 141 -9.79 -2.80 2.42
C PRO A 141 -10.53 -1.66 1.73
N LEU A 142 -10.07 -1.25 0.54
CA LEU A 142 -10.68 -0.21 -0.27
C LEU A 142 -11.73 -0.74 -1.26
N GLY A 143 -12.00 -2.07 -1.24
CA GLY A 143 -12.96 -2.69 -2.15
C GLY A 143 -12.43 -2.83 -3.58
N ASP A 144 -13.34 -2.78 -4.55
CA ASP A 144 -13.09 -3.12 -5.96
C ASP A 144 -12.79 -1.92 -6.87
N LYS A 145 -12.94 -0.68 -6.39
CA LYS A 145 -12.73 0.49 -7.24
C LYS A 145 -11.29 0.55 -7.77
N VAL A 146 -11.20 0.83 -9.06
CA VAL A 146 -9.95 1.08 -9.77
C VAL A 146 -9.90 2.55 -10.14
N GLU A 147 -8.87 3.28 -9.66
CA GLU A 147 -8.78 4.73 -9.82
C GLU A 147 -7.33 5.17 -10.05
N GLY A 148 -7.16 6.26 -10.80
CA GLY A 148 -5.88 6.93 -11.01
C GLY A 148 -5.06 6.37 -12.17
N GLY A 149 -3.90 7.01 -12.41
CA GLY A 149 -3.04 6.72 -13.54
C GLY A 149 -2.36 5.35 -13.47
N LEU A 150 -2.24 4.72 -14.63
CA LEU A 150 -1.48 3.47 -14.80
C LEU A 150 0.02 3.78 -14.78
N LEU A 151 0.79 2.93 -14.09
CA LEU A 151 2.25 2.98 -14.16
C LEU A 151 2.73 2.78 -15.60
N GLN A 152 3.43 3.76 -16.12
CA GLN A 152 3.98 3.74 -17.47
C GLN A 152 5.36 3.08 -17.51
N PRO A 153 5.75 2.45 -18.64
CA PRO A 153 7.10 1.92 -18.82
C PRO A 153 8.18 3.00 -18.60
N GLY A 154 9.24 2.64 -17.86
CA GLY A 154 10.34 3.53 -17.50
C GLY A 154 10.15 4.29 -16.19
N PHE A 155 8.99 4.13 -15.52
CA PHE A 155 8.73 4.72 -14.20
C PHE A 155 8.67 3.68 -13.08
N GLU A 156 9.13 2.47 -13.36
CA GLU A 156 9.17 1.39 -12.38
C GLU A 156 10.11 1.72 -11.23
N SER A 157 9.68 1.37 -10.04
CA SER A 157 10.44 1.54 -8.79
C SER A 157 9.89 0.59 -7.73
N PHE A 158 10.48 0.56 -6.53
CA PHE A 158 9.92 -0.23 -5.43
C PHE A 158 8.52 0.24 -4.99
N VAL A 159 8.18 1.51 -5.17
CA VAL A 159 6.82 2.05 -4.94
C VAL A 159 5.90 1.91 -6.17
N GLY A 160 6.28 1.12 -7.15
CA GLY A 160 5.54 0.83 -8.37
C GLY A 160 6.29 -0.18 -9.21
N ALA A 161 6.34 -1.44 -8.78
CA ALA A 161 7.12 -2.50 -9.44
C ALA A 161 6.36 -3.23 -10.56
N TYR A 162 5.06 -2.97 -10.69
CA TYR A 162 4.18 -3.59 -11.68
C TYR A 162 3.19 -2.54 -12.24
N PRO A 163 2.78 -2.65 -13.52
CA PRO A 163 1.85 -1.71 -14.16
C PRO A 163 0.42 -1.82 -13.60
N LEU A 164 0.25 -1.29 -12.38
CA LEU A 164 -1.02 -1.06 -11.70
C LEU A 164 -1.45 0.40 -11.82
N THR A 165 -2.75 0.64 -11.69
CA THR A 165 -3.29 1.97 -11.39
C THR A 165 -3.00 2.36 -9.95
N THR A 166 -3.21 3.62 -9.60
CA THR A 166 -2.90 4.11 -8.24
C THR A 166 -3.69 3.36 -7.17
N ARG A 167 -5.00 3.23 -7.33
CA ARG A 167 -5.87 2.31 -6.58
C ARG A 167 -6.27 1.19 -7.53
N TYR A 168 -5.90 -0.05 -7.23
CA TYR A 168 -5.90 -1.13 -8.23
C TYR A 168 -6.99 -2.18 -8.05
N GLY A 169 -7.78 -2.15 -6.96
CA GLY A 169 -8.98 -2.94 -6.80
C GLY A 169 -8.80 -4.46 -6.75
N LEU A 170 -7.62 -4.98 -6.47
CA LEU A 170 -7.34 -6.42 -6.36
C LEU A 170 -6.91 -6.79 -4.94
N THR A 171 -7.14 -8.04 -4.54
CA THR A 171 -6.50 -8.63 -3.35
C THR A 171 -5.05 -9.02 -3.65
N PRO A 172 -4.20 -9.26 -2.64
CA PRO A 172 -2.84 -9.79 -2.86
C PRO A 172 -2.83 -11.10 -3.67
N GLY A 173 -3.78 -12.00 -3.43
CA GLY A 173 -3.91 -13.26 -4.17
C GLY A 173 -4.30 -13.04 -5.63
N GLU A 174 -5.24 -12.15 -5.91
CA GLU A 174 -5.61 -11.76 -7.28
C GLU A 174 -4.46 -11.07 -8.02
N PHE A 175 -3.74 -10.18 -7.33
CA PHE A 175 -2.53 -9.57 -7.90
C PHE A 175 -1.45 -10.60 -8.22
N ALA A 176 -1.22 -11.57 -7.33
CA ALA A 176 -0.23 -12.61 -7.57
C ALA A 176 -0.60 -13.45 -8.82
N ARG A 177 -1.88 -13.77 -9.00
CA ARG A 177 -2.36 -14.46 -10.21
C ARG A 177 -2.15 -13.62 -11.46
N LEU A 178 -2.53 -12.33 -11.42
CA LEU A 178 -2.35 -11.40 -12.52
C LEU A 178 -0.89 -11.33 -12.96
N ALA A 179 0.00 -11.08 -12.01
CA ALA A 179 1.43 -10.89 -12.28
C ALA A 179 2.09 -12.18 -12.77
N ASN A 180 1.73 -13.34 -12.20
CA ASN A 180 2.28 -14.64 -12.59
C ASN A 180 1.97 -14.97 -14.05
N GLU A 181 0.74 -14.72 -14.48
CA GLU A 181 0.27 -14.98 -15.83
C GLU A 181 0.84 -13.96 -16.84
N GLU A 182 0.64 -12.66 -16.60
CA GLU A 182 1.02 -11.63 -17.58
C GLU A 182 2.52 -11.50 -17.79
N GLN A 183 3.33 -11.69 -16.74
CA GLN A 183 4.80 -11.62 -16.84
C GLN A 183 5.44 -12.96 -17.05
N HIS A 184 4.65 -14.05 -17.18
CA HIS A 184 5.17 -15.42 -17.33
C HIS A 184 6.23 -15.76 -16.27
N ILE A 185 5.96 -15.36 -15.00
CA ILE A 185 6.94 -15.54 -13.92
C ILE A 185 7.23 -17.04 -13.69
N GLY A 186 6.22 -17.90 -13.87
CA GLY A 186 6.36 -19.35 -13.68
C GLY A 186 6.46 -19.74 -12.20
N CYS A 187 6.00 -18.88 -11.29
CA CYS A 187 5.93 -19.19 -9.86
C CYS A 187 4.93 -20.32 -9.61
N GLN A 188 5.32 -21.34 -8.85
CA GLN A 188 4.41 -22.36 -8.35
C GLN A 188 3.55 -21.75 -7.25
N LEU A 189 2.47 -21.06 -7.66
CA LEU A 189 1.63 -20.24 -6.84
C LEU A 189 0.38 -20.98 -6.37
N HIS A 190 0.13 -20.96 -5.07
CA HIS A 190 -1.12 -21.37 -4.44
C HIS A 190 -1.74 -20.17 -3.72
N VAL A 191 -3.04 -19.99 -3.83
CA VAL A 191 -3.77 -18.93 -3.13
C VAL A 191 -4.85 -19.56 -2.27
N LEU A 192 -4.76 -19.37 -0.95
CA LEU A 192 -5.82 -19.71 -0.02
C LEU A 192 -6.77 -18.51 0.06
N PRO A 193 -8.01 -18.63 -0.48
CA PRO A 193 -8.85 -17.48 -0.72
C PRO A 193 -9.46 -16.90 0.57
N VAL A 194 -9.92 -15.66 0.49
CA VAL A 194 -10.83 -15.07 1.49
C VAL A 194 -12.22 -15.68 1.34
N LEU A 195 -12.87 -15.96 2.46
CA LEU A 195 -14.24 -16.48 2.46
C LEU A 195 -15.24 -15.39 2.88
N GLY A 196 -16.38 -15.33 2.20
CA GLY A 196 -17.50 -14.47 2.55
C GLY A 196 -17.28 -12.97 2.36
N TRP A 197 -16.20 -12.54 1.71
CA TRP A 197 -15.99 -11.17 1.24
C TRP A 197 -16.55 -11.00 -0.17
N LYS A 198 -17.15 -9.85 -0.41
CA LYS A 198 -17.55 -9.40 -1.74
C LYS A 198 -16.73 -8.19 -2.11
N ARG A 199 -16.38 -8.07 -3.38
CA ARG A 199 -15.48 -7.02 -3.88
C ARG A 199 -15.93 -5.60 -3.56
N GLU A 200 -17.25 -5.35 -3.57
CA GLU A 200 -17.86 -4.07 -3.23
C GLU A 200 -17.77 -3.66 -1.74
N MET A 201 -17.38 -4.62 -0.87
CA MET A 201 -17.27 -4.35 0.57
C MET A 201 -16.01 -3.55 0.87
N LEU A 202 -16.20 -2.42 1.54
CA LEU A 202 -15.14 -1.70 2.21
C LEU A 202 -14.83 -2.36 3.57
N PHE A 203 -13.65 -2.09 4.12
CA PHE A 203 -13.19 -2.72 5.36
C PHE A 203 -14.21 -2.69 6.52
N PRO A 204 -14.90 -1.56 6.83
CA PRO A 204 -15.88 -1.53 7.93
C PRO A 204 -17.05 -2.52 7.77
N GLU A 205 -17.37 -2.89 6.54
CA GLU A 205 -18.48 -3.80 6.23
C GLU A 205 -18.12 -5.28 6.48
N THR A 206 -16.82 -5.59 6.64
CA THR A 206 -16.33 -6.97 6.80
C THR A 206 -16.48 -7.50 8.22
N GLY A 207 -16.53 -6.58 9.21
CA GLY A 207 -16.50 -6.90 10.64
C GLY A 207 -15.15 -7.48 11.11
N LEU A 208 -14.07 -7.24 10.35
CA LEU A 208 -12.70 -7.49 10.78
C LEU A 208 -12.20 -6.34 11.65
N TYR A 209 -11.17 -6.58 12.45
CA TYR A 209 -10.49 -5.54 13.23
C TYR A 209 -9.39 -4.90 12.41
N TRP A 210 -9.30 -3.56 12.44
CA TRP A 210 -8.19 -2.85 11.81
C TRP A 210 -6.90 -3.08 12.60
N MET A 211 -5.94 -3.72 11.94
CA MET A 211 -4.57 -3.78 12.42
C MET A 211 -3.74 -2.87 11.54
N MET A 212 -3.09 -1.87 12.14
CA MET A 212 -2.28 -0.92 11.40
C MET A 212 -1.24 -1.64 10.54
N PRO A 213 -1.34 -1.57 9.20
CA PRO A 213 -0.36 -2.21 8.33
C PRO A 213 0.98 -1.47 8.35
N SER A 214 0.95 -0.18 8.72
CA SER A 214 2.14 0.63 9.02
C SER A 214 1.77 1.73 10.02
N PRO A 215 2.76 2.36 10.70
CA PRO A 215 2.51 3.40 11.70
C PRO A 215 1.74 4.62 11.17
N ALA A 216 1.85 4.90 9.87
CA ALA A 216 1.17 6.05 9.26
C ALA A 216 -0.23 5.74 8.69
N ILE A 217 -0.72 4.50 8.85
CA ILE A 217 -2.09 4.10 8.43
C ILE A 217 -2.85 3.59 9.66
N PRO A 218 -3.21 4.47 10.61
CA PRO A 218 -3.77 4.09 11.90
C PRO A 218 -5.19 3.53 11.82
N ASN A 219 -5.95 3.88 10.80
CA ASN A 219 -7.34 3.52 10.63
C ASN A 219 -7.74 3.37 9.16
N PHE A 220 -8.97 2.91 8.92
CA PHE A 220 -9.51 2.73 7.58
C PHE A 220 -9.68 4.04 6.81
N GLU A 221 -10.09 5.11 7.48
CA GLU A 221 -10.30 6.42 6.89
C GLU A 221 -8.99 6.95 6.29
N THR A 222 -7.91 6.85 7.06
CA THR A 222 -6.56 7.17 6.55
C THR A 222 -6.21 6.32 5.33
N ALA A 223 -6.47 5.00 5.36
CA ALA A 223 -6.20 4.11 4.23
C ALA A 223 -6.99 4.51 2.97
N LEU A 224 -8.24 4.95 3.14
CA LEU A 224 -9.09 5.39 2.03
C LEU A 224 -8.64 6.74 1.45
N LEU A 225 -8.12 7.64 2.28
CA LEU A 225 -7.57 8.93 1.86
C LEU A 225 -6.18 8.79 1.20
N TYR A 226 -5.40 7.81 1.64
CA TYR A 226 -3.99 7.64 1.31
C TYR A 226 -3.68 7.62 -0.20
N PRO A 227 -4.41 6.90 -1.08
CA PRO A 227 -4.06 6.86 -2.51
C PRO A 227 -4.04 8.24 -3.18
N GLY A 228 -4.87 9.18 -2.72
CA GLY A 228 -4.89 10.56 -3.22
C GLY A 228 -3.94 11.49 -2.48
N THR A 229 -3.95 11.44 -1.15
CA THR A 229 -3.19 12.39 -0.32
C THR A 229 -1.70 12.08 -0.25
N CYS A 230 -1.28 10.84 -0.52
CA CYS A 230 0.12 10.46 -0.62
C CYS A 230 0.88 11.23 -1.71
N LEU A 231 0.21 11.77 -2.73
CA LEU A 231 0.85 12.63 -3.73
C LEU A 231 1.56 13.84 -3.10
N THR A 232 1.09 14.32 -1.93
CA THR A 232 1.74 15.40 -1.18
C THR A 232 3.13 15.03 -0.65
N GLU A 233 3.46 13.75 -0.50
CA GLU A 233 4.82 13.31 -0.14
C GLU A 233 5.89 13.76 -1.14
N ALA A 234 5.49 13.88 -2.41
CA ALA A 234 6.37 14.35 -3.48
C ALA A 234 6.53 15.88 -3.53
N THR A 235 6.00 16.60 -2.55
CA THR A 235 5.99 18.06 -2.49
C THR A 235 6.58 18.59 -1.19
N ASN A 236 6.66 19.91 -1.06
CA ASN A 236 6.98 20.58 0.19
C ASN A 236 5.77 20.76 1.13
N ILE A 237 4.64 20.10 0.87
CA ILE A 237 3.46 20.07 1.73
C ILE A 237 3.57 18.93 2.72
N SER A 238 3.23 19.17 4.00
CA SER A 238 3.11 18.10 5.01
C SER A 238 1.87 17.26 4.71
N GLU A 239 2.06 15.95 4.68
CA GLU A 239 1.01 14.93 4.64
C GLU A 239 0.51 14.57 6.04
N GLY A 240 0.83 15.33 7.06
CA GLY A 240 0.40 15.08 8.44
C GLY A 240 1.20 14.01 9.19
N ARG A 241 2.27 13.44 8.63
CA ARG A 241 3.19 12.58 9.40
C ARG A 241 3.76 13.34 10.59
N GLY A 242 3.88 12.67 11.73
CA GLY A 242 4.26 13.32 13.00
C GLY A 242 3.10 14.05 13.69
N THR A 243 1.86 13.84 13.23
CA THR A 243 0.62 14.23 13.91
C THR A 243 -0.20 12.98 14.26
N SER A 244 -1.35 13.16 14.91
CA SER A 244 -2.30 12.07 15.20
C SER A 244 -3.16 11.66 13.99
N ALA A 245 -3.08 12.38 12.85
CA ALA A 245 -3.93 12.18 11.68
C ALA A 245 -3.11 12.29 10.36
N PRO A 246 -2.15 11.36 10.14
CA PRO A 246 -1.36 11.33 8.92
C PRO A 246 -2.30 11.11 7.71
N PHE A 247 -1.99 11.79 6.59
CA PHE A 247 -2.77 11.77 5.35
C PHE A 247 -4.20 12.34 5.44
N GLU A 248 -4.67 12.71 6.63
CA GLU A 248 -5.92 13.41 6.88
C GLU A 248 -5.67 14.92 7.06
N LEU A 249 -4.53 15.29 7.69
CA LEU A 249 -4.07 16.67 7.87
C LEU A 249 -3.05 17.02 6.79
N ILE A 250 -3.43 17.93 5.89
CA ILE A 250 -2.57 18.36 4.78
C ILE A 250 -2.31 19.85 4.89
N GLY A 251 -1.04 20.27 4.94
CA GLY A 251 -0.75 21.70 5.09
C GLY A 251 0.74 22.05 5.08
N ALA A 252 1.01 23.36 5.20
CA ALA A 252 2.35 23.91 5.25
C ALA A 252 2.38 25.25 5.99
N PRO A 253 3.56 25.77 6.37
CA PRO A 253 3.65 27.07 7.06
C PRO A 253 3.19 28.28 6.24
N PHE A 254 3.13 28.16 4.92
CA PHE A 254 2.73 29.24 4.00
C PHE A 254 1.24 29.17 3.58
N ILE A 255 0.51 28.13 3.99
CA ILE A 255 -0.90 27.95 3.64
C ILE A 255 -1.78 28.73 4.60
N ASN A 256 -2.84 29.35 4.08
CA ASN A 256 -4.00 29.80 4.85
C ASN A 256 -5.05 28.70 4.85
N GLY A 257 -5.25 28.06 5.99
CA GLY A 257 -6.13 26.90 6.12
C GLY A 257 -7.59 27.19 5.80
N ALA A 258 -8.10 28.36 6.20
CA ALA A 258 -9.50 28.74 5.94
C ALA A 258 -9.75 28.96 4.43
N ALA A 259 -8.87 29.70 3.76
CA ALA A 259 -8.98 29.92 2.31
C ALA A 259 -8.88 28.63 1.51
N LEU A 260 -8.00 27.69 1.91
CA LEU A 260 -7.88 26.39 1.26
C LEU A 260 -9.14 25.53 1.49
N ALA A 261 -9.67 25.49 2.72
CA ALA A 261 -10.90 24.76 3.02
C ALA A 261 -12.09 25.28 2.21
N ASP A 262 -12.27 26.61 2.15
CA ASP A 262 -13.32 27.23 1.33
C ASP A 262 -13.17 26.90 -0.14
N ARG A 263 -11.93 26.96 -0.69
CA ARG A 263 -11.63 26.61 -2.09
C ARG A 263 -11.99 25.15 -2.39
N MET A 264 -11.65 24.22 -1.49
CA MET A 264 -11.93 22.80 -1.66
C MET A 264 -13.42 22.48 -1.52
N ASN A 265 -14.11 23.06 -0.53
CA ASN A 265 -15.56 22.87 -0.36
C ASN A 265 -16.38 23.44 -1.53
N ALA A 266 -15.91 24.53 -2.15
CA ALA A 266 -16.55 25.09 -3.34
C ALA A 266 -16.53 24.14 -4.55
N LYS A 267 -15.60 23.17 -4.60
CA LYS A 267 -15.53 22.13 -5.65
C LYS A 267 -16.64 21.08 -5.51
N LYS A 268 -17.30 20.96 -4.37
CA LYS A 268 -18.38 20.00 -4.09
C LYS A 268 -18.01 18.56 -4.43
N LEU A 269 -16.79 18.15 -4.07
CA LEU A 269 -16.31 16.78 -4.31
C LEU A 269 -17.20 15.79 -3.53
N PRO A 270 -17.55 14.63 -4.14
CA PRO A 270 -18.46 13.69 -3.50
C PRO A 270 -17.83 13.03 -2.27
N GLY A 271 -18.62 12.83 -1.23
CA GLY A 271 -18.25 12.05 -0.04
C GLY A 271 -17.19 12.68 0.87
N VAL A 272 -16.88 13.97 0.72
CA VAL A 272 -15.84 14.65 1.49
C VAL A 272 -16.20 16.11 1.79
N ILE A 273 -15.76 16.58 2.96
CA ILE A 273 -15.73 17.99 3.34
C ILE A 273 -14.38 18.34 3.95
N PHE A 274 -14.02 19.63 3.93
CA PHE A 274 -12.75 20.14 4.42
C PHE A 274 -12.98 21.18 5.52
N THR A 275 -12.21 21.07 6.60
CA THR A 275 -12.17 22.13 7.63
C THR A 275 -10.77 22.71 7.70
N ALA A 276 -10.66 23.99 8.06
CA ALA A 276 -9.36 24.59 8.34
C ALA A 276 -8.69 23.86 9.52
N ALA A 277 -7.41 23.58 9.38
CA ALA A 277 -6.61 22.89 10.39
C ALA A 277 -5.33 23.64 10.72
N TYR A 278 -4.92 23.55 11.99
CA TYR A 278 -3.70 24.15 12.53
C TYR A 278 -2.96 23.06 13.30
N PHE A 279 -1.72 22.75 12.90
CA PHE A 279 -0.96 21.66 13.50
C PHE A 279 0.54 21.93 13.46
N THR A 280 1.28 21.22 14.30
CA THR A 280 2.74 21.25 14.34
C THR A 280 3.22 19.80 14.29
N PRO A 281 3.74 19.32 13.13
CA PRO A 281 4.28 17.96 13.03
C PRO A 281 5.45 17.76 14.01
N SER A 282 5.52 16.60 14.66
CA SER A 282 6.66 16.23 15.51
C SER A 282 7.80 15.58 14.70
N ALA A 283 7.53 15.12 13.49
CA ALA A 283 8.47 14.45 12.59
C ALA A 283 8.17 14.75 11.12
N SER A 284 9.05 14.31 10.21
CA SER A 284 8.90 14.50 8.76
C SER A 284 8.96 15.99 8.33
N LYS A 285 8.24 16.34 7.26
CA LYS A 285 8.24 17.71 6.72
C LYS A 285 7.69 18.71 7.74
N HIS A 286 8.34 19.85 7.84
CA HIS A 286 7.99 20.94 8.77
C HIS A 286 7.96 20.55 10.25
N ALA A 287 8.70 19.52 10.68
CA ALA A 287 8.81 19.16 12.09
C ALA A 287 9.13 20.37 12.98
N GLY A 288 8.36 20.55 14.09
CA GLY A 288 8.49 21.66 15.02
C GLY A 288 8.00 23.02 14.49
N ARG A 289 7.49 23.11 13.27
CA ARG A 289 6.96 24.35 12.70
C ARG A 289 5.43 24.31 12.64
N ARG A 290 4.79 25.42 13.02
CA ARG A 290 3.34 25.56 12.85
C ARG A 290 2.98 25.56 11.37
N CYS A 291 2.06 24.68 11.00
CA CYS A 291 1.43 24.59 9.70
C CYS A 291 -0.04 24.99 9.81
N GLU A 292 -0.56 25.54 8.73
CA GLU A 292 -1.99 25.67 8.49
C GLU A 292 -2.34 24.86 7.24
N GLY A 293 -3.58 24.43 7.15
CA GLY A 293 -4.04 23.63 6.02
C GLY A 293 -5.45 23.14 6.20
N VAL A 294 -5.73 21.93 5.74
CA VAL A 294 -7.05 21.32 5.86
C VAL A 294 -7.01 20.01 6.63
N HIS A 295 -8.08 19.73 7.36
CA HIS A 295 -8.44 18.38 7.78
C HIS A 295 -9.53 17.86 6.85
N ILE A 296 -9.33 16.67 6.33
CA ILE A 296 -10.20 16.02 5.36
C ILE A 296 -11.15 15.10 6.11
N HIS A 297 -12.46 15.29 5.93
CA HIS A 297 -13.49 14.50 6.59
C HIS A 297 -14.31 13.74 5.57
N LEU A 298 -14.34 12.42 5.68
CA LEU A 298 -15.18 11.56 4.86
C LEU A 298 -16.63 11.63 5.34
N THR A 299 -17.55 11.93 4.43
CA THR A 299 -19.00 11.98 4.70
C THR A 299 -19.75 10.83 4.08
N ASP A 300 -19.20 10.27 3.00
CA ASP A 300 -19.68 9.04 2.34
C ASP A 300 -18.51 8.31 1.71
N THR A 301 -18.10 7.22 2.32
CA THR A 301 -16.93 6.44 1.89
C THR A 301 -17.13 5.72 0.55
N LYS A 302 -18.38 5.43 0.16
CA LYS A 302 -18.70 4.79 -1.12
C LYS A 302 -18.74 5.79 -2.27
N ALA A 303 -19.20 7.02 -2.02
CA ALA A 303 -19.21 8.09 -3.01
C ALA A 303 -17.82 8.72 -3.20
N TYR A 304 -16.93 8.59 -2.21
CA TYR A 304 -15.63 9.21 -2.20
C TYR A 304 -14.73 8.73 -3.35
N ASP A 305 -14.13 9.70 -4.06
CA ASP A 305 -13.08 9.48 -5.07
C ASP A 305 -11.76 10.01 -4.51
N THR A 306 -10.88 9.07 -4.14
CA THR A 306 -9.62 9.41 -3.47
C THR A 306 -8.65 10.13 -4.40
N ILE A 307 -8.56 9.68 -5.65
CA ILE A 307 -7.60 10.23 -6.61
C ILE A 307 -8.01 11.63 -7.05
N ARG A 308 -9.28 11.81 -7.41
CA ARG A 308 -9.82 13.11 -7.79
C ARG A 308 -9.66 14.11 -6.65
N THR A 309 -9.94 13.71 -5.41
CA THR A 309 -9.86 14.58 -4.24
C THR A 309 -8.42 15.00 -3.93
N GLY A 310 -7.49 14.04 -3.85
CA GLY A 310 -6.08 14.33 -3.56
C GLY A 310 -5.43 15.16 -4.66
N THR A 311 -5.71 14.85 -5.92
CA THR A 311 -5.23 15.63 -7.07
C THR A 311 -5.81 17.04 -7.07
N ALA A 312 -7.13 17.20 -6.83
CA ALA A 312 -7.78 18.51 -6.74
C ALA A 312 -7.18 19.39 -5.64
N LEU A 313 -6.84 18.78 -4.48
CA LEU A 313 -6.17 19.49 -3.39
C LEU A 313 -4.78 19.98 -3.81
N LEU A 314 -4.02 19.14 -4.50
CA LEU A 314 -2.68 19.49 -4.97
C LEU A 314 -2.73 20.62 -6.00
N TYR A 315 -3.67 20.58 -6.95
CA TYR A 315 -3.92 21.64 -7.92
C TYR A 315 -4.32 22.95 -7.23
N ALA A 316 -5.24 22.89 -6.25
CA ALA A 316 -5.67 24.08 -5.51
C ALA A 316 -4.53 24.74 -4.75
N ILE A 317 -3.66 23.96 -4.08
CA ILE A 317 -2.52 24.52 -3.36
C ILE A 317 -1.53 25.17 -4.34
N ARG A 318 -1.20 24.52 -5.45
CA ARG A 318 -0.30 25.08 -6.48
C ARG A 318 -0.87 26.37 -7.09
N GLU A 319 -2.17 26.43 -7.33
CA GLU A 319 -2.84 27.60 -7.91
C GLU A 319 -2.83 28.80 -6.95
N ILE A 320 -3.10 28.55 -5.66
CA ILE A 320 -3.18 29.61 -4.63
C ILE A 320 -1.77 30.09 -4.23
N TYR A 321 -0.78 29.17 -4.18
CA TYR A 321 0.57 29.43 -3.68
C TYR A 321 1.66 29.11 -4.72
N PRO A 322 1.62 29.71 -5.94
CA PRO A 322 2.50 29.33 -7.04
C PRO A 322 3.98 29.62 -6.78
N ASN A 323 4.30 30.54 -5.88
CA ASN A 323 5.67 30.91 -5.52
C ASN A 323 6.23 30.12 -4.33
N ASP A 324 5.37 29.47 -3.56
CA ASP A 324 5.75 28.75 -2.34
C ASP A 324 5.66 27.23 -2.53
N PHE A 325 4.77 26.77 -3.42
CA PHE A 325 4.62 25.36 -3.76
C PHE A 325 5.84 24.85 -4.53
N ALA A 326 6.37 23.71 -4.11
CA ALA A 326 7.49 23.07 -4.80
C ALA A 326 7.36 21.55 -4.82
N LEU A 327 7.73 20.92 -5.93
CA LEU A 327 7.99 19.49 -6.00
C LEU A 327 9.33 19.17 -5.35
N ARG A 328 9.39 18.08 -4.60
CA ARG A 328 10.65 17.56 -4.05
C ARG A 328 11.55 17.07 -5.18
N GLN A 329 12.82 17.34 -5.03
CA GLN A 329 13.85 16.81 -5.93
C GLN A 329 14.37 15.47 -5.39
N PRO A 330 14.80 14.54 -6.25
CA PRO A 330 15.44 13.30 -5.82
C PRO A 330 16.81 13.61 -5.21
N GLU A 331 17.29 12.72 -4.34
CA GLU A 331 18.66 12.83 -3.75
C GLU A 331 19.74 12.59 -4.82
N ASP A 332 19.50 11.69 -5.76
CA ASP A 332 20.33 11.45 -6.94
C ASP A 332 19.65 12.10 -8.14
N GLU A 333 20.35 13.03 -8.81
CA GLU A 333 19.83 13.74 -10.00
C GLU A 333 19.42 12.82 -11.15
N LYS A 334 19.92 11.59 -11.19
CA LYS A 334 19.56 10.56 -12.18
C LYS A 334 18.32 9.77 -11.79
N ALA A 335 17.86 9.87 -10.54
CA ALA A 335 16.69 9.15 -10.08
C ALA A 335 15.40 9.85 -10.54
N LEU A 336 14.33 9.07 -10.66
CA LEU A 336 12.99 9.59 -10.95
C LEU A 336 12.56 10.61 -9.89
N LEU A 337 11.94 11.70 -10.33
CA LEU A 337 11.28 12.65 -9.41
C LEU A 337 10.31 11.89 -8.49
N PRO A 338 10.22 12.25 -7.20
CA PRO A 338 9.26 11.63 -6.29
C PRO A 338 7.82 11.63 -6.82
N ILE A 339 7.40 12.73 -7.46
CA ILE A 339 6.06 12.83 -8.06
C ILE A 339 5.87 11.80 -9.18
N ASN A 340 6.90 11.53 -10.00
CA ASN A 340 6.83 10.57 -11.09
C ASN A 340 6.68 9.13 -10.57
N ARG A 341 7.34 8.80 -9.45
CA ARG A 341 7.17 7.49 -8.81
C ARG A 341 5.74 7.29 -8.31
N LEU A 342 5.11 8.33 -7.74
CA LEU A 342 3.76 8.26 -7.19
C LEU A 342 2.69 8.30 -8.29
N THR A 343 2.83 9.14 -9.31
CA THR A 343 1.89 9.16 -10.45
C THR A 343 2.09 8.00 -11.40
N GLY A 344 3.30 7.41 -11.42
CA GLY A 344 3.67 6.36 -12.38
C GLY A 344 3.96 6.90 -13.78
N SER A 345 4.18 8.20 -13.92
CA SER A 345 4.46 8.91 -15.17
C SER A 345 5.04 10.29 -14.87
N ASP A 346 5.45 11.03 -15.87
CA ASP A 346 5.95 12.42 -15.76
C ASP A 346 4.85 13.49 -15.84
N VAL A 347 3.59 13.08 -15.83
CA VAL A 347 2.42 13.94 -16.10
C VAL A 347 2.30 15.18 -15.20
N LEU A 348 2.86 15.11 -13.97
CA LEU A 348 2.90 16.23 -13.01
C LEU A 348 4.33 16.73 -12.75
N ALA A 349 5.31 16.35 -13.60
CA ALA A 349 6.71 16.73 -13.38
C ALA A 349 6.99 18.19 -13.73
N HIS A 350 6.39 18.70 -14.80
CA HIS A 350 6.68 20.01 -15.37
C HIS A 350 5.39 20.83 -15.59
N ASP A 351 4.85 20.76 -16.79
CA ASP A 351 3.62 21.44 -17.15
C ASP A 351 2.41 20.55 -16.78
N TRP A 352 1.67 20.96 -15.76
CA TRP A 352 0.50 20.21 -15.34
C TRP A 352 -0.62 20.40 -16.37
N PRO A 353 -1.22 19.30 -16.83
CA PRO A 353 -2.35 19.40 -17.74
C PRO A 353 -3.56 20.07 -17.08
N ASP A 354 -4.57 20.38 -17.88
CA ASP A 354 -5.88 20.74 -17.33
C ASP A 354 -6.39 19.62 -16.42
N PHE A 355 -7.00 20.00 -15.29
CA PHE A 355 -7.41 19.05 -14.27
C PHE A 355 -8.43 18.02 -14.79
N ASP A 356 -9.44 18.48 -15.54
CA ASP A 356 -10.49 17.58 -16.02
C ASP A 356 -9.96 16.66 -17.14
N ALA A 357 -9.08 17.15 -17.99
CA ALA A 357 -8.38 16.33 -18.98
C ALA A 357 -7.48 15.25 -18.35
N LEU A 358 -6.82 15.56 -17.22
CA LEU A 358 -6.05 14.58 -16.46
C LEU A 358 -6.95 13.50 -15.85
N MET A 359 -8.08 13.91 -15.26
CA MET A 359 -9.02 12.97 -14.67
C MET A 359 -9.62 12.03 -15.72
N GLU A 360 -10.04 12.56 -16.87
CA GLU A 360 -10.55 11.76 -17.99
C GLU A 360 -9.51 10.75 -18.48
N ARG A 361 -8.26 11.17 -18.63
CA ARG A 361 -7.16 10.27 -18.99
C ARG A 361 -7.02 9.12 -17.99
N TRP A 362 -6.97 9.44 -16.69
CA TRP A 362 -6.79 8.44 -15.64
C TRP A 362 -8.00 7.52 -15.49
N GLU A 363 -9.22 8.01 -15.72
CA GLU A 363 -10.44 7.19 -15.77
C GLU A 363 -10.38 6.16 -16.92
N ASN A 364 -9.90 6.58 -18.10
CA ASN A 364 -9.71 5.68 -19.24
C ASN A 364 -8.62 4.63 -18.97
N GLU A 365 -7.49 5.03 -18.37
CA GLU A 365 -6.41 4.13 -17.97
C GLU A 365 -6.90 3.12 -16.91
N ALA A 366 -7.68 3.58 -15.93
CA ALA A 366 -8.26 2.75 -14.88
C ALA A 366 -9.24 1.71 -15.46
N LYS A 367 -10.10 2.12 -16.38
CA LYS A 367 -11.04 1.22 -17.06
C LYS A 367 -10.30 0.15 -17.86
N ALA A 368 -9.29 0.53 -18.62
CA ALA A 368 -8.48 -0.41 -19.40
C ALA A 368 -7.75 -1.42 -18.51
N PHE A 369 -7.22 -0.97 -17.36
CA PHE A 369 -6.61 -1.86 -16.37
C PHE A 369 -7.65 -2.81 -15.76
N ASP A 370 -8.82 -2.31 -15.40
CA ASP A 370 -9.90 -3.10 -14.81
C ASP A 370 -10.34 -4.25 -15.72
N GLU A 371 -10.51 -3.96 -17.01
CA GLU A 371 -10.81 -4.96 -18.04
C GLU A 371 -9.66 -5.97 -18.20
N ARG A 372 -8.40 -5.51 -18.21
CA ARG A 372 -7.20 -6.35 -18.31
C ARG A 372 -7.07 -7.31 -17.14
N ALA A 373 -7.32 -6.83 -15.92
CA ALA A 373 -7.15 -7.62 -14.70
C ALA A 373 -8.32 -8.58 -14.40
N ALA A 374 -9.42 -8.53 -15.17
CA ALA A 374 -10.65 -9.26 -14.88
C ALA A 374 -10.46 -10.79 -14.74
N PHE A 375 -9.57 -11.41 -15.54
CA PHE A 375 -9.32 -12.86 -15.49
C PHE A 375 -8.66 -13.33 -14.18
N ALA A 376 -7.98 -12.43 -13.48
CA ALA A 376 -7.30 -12.75 -12.22
C ALA A 376 -8.23 -12.73 -11.00
N ARG A 377 -9.42 -12.16 -11.15
CA ARG A 377 -10.42 -12.03 -10.06
C ARG A 377 -10.88 -13.38 -9.57
N MET A 378 -11.01 -13.48 -8.25
CA MET A 378 -11.41 -14.70 -7.52
C MET A 378 -12.73 -14.50 -6.78
N TYR A 379 -13.18 -13.27 -6.59
CA TYR A 379 -14.33 -12.90 -5.77
C TYR A 379 -15.39 -12.17 -6.61
N GLU A 380 -16.68 -12.34 -6.19
CA GLU A 380 -17.84 -11.67 -6.80
C GLU A 380 -18.07 -10.26 -6.28
#